data_0d831a792601a2fa380f8c0dd455ab57
#
_entry.id   0d831a792601a2fa380f8c0dd455ab57
#
_cell.length_a   1.000
_cell.length_b   1.000
_cell.length_c   1.000
_cell.angle_alpha   90.00
_cell.angle_beta   90.00
_cell.angle_gamma   90.00
#
_symmetry.space_group_name_H-M   'P 1'
#
loop_
_entity.id
_entity.type
_entity.pdbx_description
1 polymer ?
#
loop_
_entity_poly.entity_id
_entity_poly.type
_entity_poly.pdbx_seq_one_letter_code
_entity_poly.pdbx_strand_id
1 'polypeptide(L)'
;LAFADSPEHISLGEFARTIIRANPFKGGTSEFAYPDMGGYDRISEVMANYVKENHSQVNLSHSIKKVIIHDKKVTGIELSDGKTVETDCVIISYPAYHAINQLFESGIFDDDFIKKTNRLNKTTSVVEVHFALSKRLDDRQVVFPVGENYVSKGIFFISNITPSVSPKGEHLIIVGTPVKPEETEDPVRIKEIVSKMKQELSEIYPDFDDSLLWDRPMAWKLVEAVVKEPGLVWKNKMPHSVSNVDGLFFVGDSTISYGIGTDSAAHSAVLAHPLIKKHLKSL
;
A
#
# COMPACT_ATOMS: atom_id res chain seq x y z
N LEU A 1 5.13 -7.95 -9.99
CA LEU A 1 5.41 -7.04 -8.87
C LEU A 1 4.34 -5.98 -8.63
N ALA A 2 3.74 -5.42 -9.69
CA ALA A 2 2.70 -4.39 -9.54
C ALA A 2 1.52 -4.81 -8.64
N PHE A 3 1.31 -6.10 -8.46
CA PHE A 3 0.25 -6.66 -7.60
C PHE A 3 0.80 -7.37 -6.36
N ALA A 4 2.11 -7.38 -6.17
CA ALA A 4 2.82 -8.04 -5.07
C ALA A 4 2.33 -9.48 -4.79
N ASP A 5 1.93 -10.21 -5.86
CA ASP A 5 1.47 -11.59 -5.79
C ASP A 5 1.83 -12.34 -7.10
N SER A 6 1.65 -13.66 -7.10
CA SER A 6 1.87 -14.52 -8.26
C SER A 6 0.80 -14.29 -9.34
N PRO A 7 1.18 -14.32 -10.63
CA PRO A 7 0.25 -14.12 -11.75
C PRO A 7 -0.97 -15.05 -11.73
N GLU A 8 -0.82 -16.27 -11.20
CA GLU A 8 -1.89 -17.27 -11.12
C GLU A 8 -3.01 -16.86 -10.16
N HIS A 9 -2.69 -15.99 -9.20
CA HIS A 9 -3.63 -15.51 -8.20
C HIS A 9 -4.30 -14.19 -8.58
N ILE A 10 -3.79 -13.49 -9.59
CA ILE A 10 -4.24 -12.14 -9.93
C ILE A 10 -5.44 -12.19 -10.88
N SER A 11 -6.45 -11.36 -10.61
CA SER A 11 -7.57 -11.14 -11.52
C SER A 11 -7.09 -10.57 -12.85
N LEU A 12 -7.30 -11.31 -13.95
CA LEU A 12 -7.01 -10.83 -15.31
C LEU A 12 -7.75 -9.52 -15.61
N GLY A 13 -8.99 -9.36 -15.12
CA GLY A 13 -9.77 -8.13 -15.31
C GLY A 13 -9.15 -6.93 -14.61
N GLU A 14 -8.58 -7.10 -13.41
CA GLU A 14 -7.90 -6.01 -12.70
C GLU A 14 -6.53 -5.71 -13.32
N PHE A 15 -5.80 -6.74 -13.74
CA PHE A 15 -4.57 -6.58 -14.50
C PHE A 15 -4.80 -5.77 -15.78
N ALA A 16 -5.76 -6.17 -16.62
CA ALA A 16 -6.09 -5.46 -17.87
C ALA A 16 -6.50 -4.00 -17.59
N ARG A 17 -7.29 -3.76 -16.55
CA ARG A 17 -7.70 -2.41 -16.14
C ARG A 17 -6.52 -1.55 -15.71
N THR A 18 -5.59 -2.10 -14.96
CA THR A 18 -4.37 -1.41 -14.54
C THR A 18 -3.51 -1.02 -15.73
N ILE A 19 -3.33 -1.94 -16.70
CA ILE A 19 -2.60 -1.65 -17.95
C ILE A 19 -3.29 -0.55 -18.75
N ILE A 20 -4.62 -0.62 -18.90
CA ILE A 20 -5.39 0.40 -19.64
C ILE A 20 -5.27 1.78 -18.97
N ARG A 21 -5.28 1.84 -17.64
CA ARG A 21 -5.12 3.10 -16.87
C ARG A 21 -3.71 3.67 -16.99
N ALA A 22 -2.69 2.81 -16.88
CA ALA A 22 -1.30 3.20 -17.08
C ALA A 22 -1.03 3.72 -18.51
N ASN A 23 -1.92 3.38 -19.44
CA ASN A 23 -1.94 3.90 -20.82
C ASN A 23 -0.63 3.72 -21.62
N PRO A 24 0.03 2.54 -21.57
CA PRO A 24 1.29 2.33 -22.28
C PRO A 24 1.17 2.39 -23.81
N PHE A 25 -0.08 2.44 -24.35
CA PHE A 25 -0.36 2.31 -25.79
C PHE A 25 -0.85 3.59 -26.48
N LYS A 26 -0.97 4.72 -25.77
CA LYS A 26 -1.43 5.99 -26.35
C LYS A 26 -0.31 6.89 -26.88
N GLY A 27 0.71 6.30 -27.53
CA GLY A 27 1.66 7.05 -28.36
C GLY A 27 2.65 7.92 -27.58
N GLY A 28 2.84 7.69 -26.27
CA GLY A 28 3.87 8.31 -25.45
C GLY A 28 4.73 7.22 -24.82
N THR A 29 5.96 7.53 -24.50
CA THR A 29 6.76 6.73 -23.59
C THR A 29 6.08 6.74 -22.22
N SER A 30 5.77 5.57 -21.68
CA SER A 30 5.35 5.47 -20.28
C SER A 30 6.54 5.84 -19.40
N GLU A 31 6.51 7.02 -18.83
CA GLU A 31 7.52 7.46 -17.88
C GLU A 31 7.07 7.13 -16.46
N PHE A 32 7.94 6.50 -15.70
CA PHE A 32 7.76 6.37 -14.28
C PHE A 32 8.13 7.70 -13.62
N ALA A 33 7.34 8.10 -12.63
CA ALA A 33 7.65 9.22 -11.76
C ALA A 33 7.81 8.72 -10.33
N TYR A 34 8.73 9.32 -9.61
CA TYR A 34 8.96 9.06 -8.19
C TYR A 34 9.03 10.40 -7.47
N PRO A 35 8.46 10.54 -6.25
CA PRO A 35 8.47 11.80 -5.53
C PRO A 35 9.91 12.29 -5.30
N ASP A 36 10.14 13.56 -5.61
CA ASP A 36 11.44 14.21 -5.41
C ASP A 36 11.67 14.49 -3.90
N MET A 37 12.94 14.58 -3.50
CA MET A 37 13.40 15.02 -2.16
C MET A 37 12.60 14.43 -0.98
N GLY A 38 12.80 13.15 -0.69
CA GLY A 38 12.18 12.47 0.46
C GLY A 38 11.27 11.28 0.08
N GLY A 39 11.16 10.97 -1.22
CA GLY A 39 10.41 9.81 -1.68
C GLY A 39 8.91 9.89 -1.33
N TYR A 40 8.29 8.75 -1.08
CA TYR A 40 6.84 8.67 -0.79
C TYR A 40 6.43 9.40 0.49
N ASP A 41 7.32 9.56 1.47
CA ASP A 41 7.05 10.32 2.70
C ASP A 41 6.68 11.77 2.39
N ARG A 42 7.23 12.33 1.32
CA ARG A 42 6.92 13.70 0.89
C ARG A 42 5.45 13.90 0.56
N ILE A 43 4.78 12.90 0.00
CA ILE A 43 3.33 12.95 -0.27
C ILE A 43 2.55 13.09 1.04
N SER A 44 2.90 12.25 2.03
CA SER A 44 2.26 12.28 3.35
C SER A 44 2.52 13.59 4.09
N GLU A 45 3.74 14.14 4.02
CA GLU A 45 4.10 15.43 4.60
C GLU A 45 3.28 16.59 4.00
N VAL A 46 3.18 16.64 2.67
CA VAL A 46 2.41 17.69 1.98
C VAL A 46 0.93 17.62 2.37
N MET A 47 0.36 16.40 2.42
CA MET A 47 -1.02 16.22 2.85
C MET A 47 -1.22 16.61 4.32
N ALA A 48 -0.31 16.22 5.21
CA ALA A 48 -0.38 16.58 6.63
C ALA A 48 -0.26 18.10 6.85
N ASN A 49 0.61 18.77 6.11
CA ASN A 49 0.74 20.22 6.15
C ASN A 49 -0.54 20.91 5.68
N TYR A 50 -1.12 20.44 4.56
CA TYR A 50 -2.41 20.96 4.08
C TYR A 50 -3.52 20.83 5.13
N VAL A 51 -3.60 19.69 5.83
CA VAL A 51 -4.56 19.49 6.92
C VAL A 51 -4.37 20.53 8.04
N LYS A 52 -3.10 20.76 8.46
CA LYS A 52 -2.77 21.74 9.51
C LYS A 52 -3.05 23.18 9.07
N GLU A 53 -2.72 23.55 7.84
CA GLU A 53 -3.00 24.87 7.25
C GLU A 53 -4.51 25.17 7.17
N ASN A 54 -5.32 24.12 7.06
CA ASN A 54 -6.79 24.24 7.11
C ASN A 54 -7.37 24.06 8.52
N HIS A 55 -6.61 24.44 9.55
CA HIS A 55 -7.03 24.49 10.97
C HIS A 55 -7.45 23.13 11.55
N SER A 56 -6.96 22.03 10.98
CA SER A 56 -7.18 20.67 11.48
C SER A 56 -5.91 20.11 12.11
N GLN A 57 -6.03 19.02 12.86
CA GLN A 57 -4.91 18.42 13.58
C GLN A 57 -4.43 17.14 12.92
N VAL A 58 -3.12 16.91 13.00
CA VAL A 58 -2.48 15.62 12.70
C VAL A 58 -1.79 15.15 13.96
N ASN A 59 -2.37 14.13 14.61
CA ASN A 59 -1.89 13.58 15.87
C ASN A 59 -1.15 12.25 15.58
N LEU A 60 0.16 12.25 15.72
CA LEU A 60 1.02 11.07 15.56
C LEU A 60 1.15 10.33 16.88
N SER A 61 1.57 9.06 16.82
CA SER A 61 1.81 8.21 18.00
C SER A 61 0.55 7.99 18.87
N HIS A 62 -0.62 8.05 18.27
CA HIS A 62 -1.90 7.75 18.91
C HIS A 62 -2.51 6.52 18.25
N SER A 63 -2.78 5.49 19.02
CA SER A 63 -3.49 4.30 18.56
C SER A 63 -4.95 4.38 18.97
N ILE A 64 -5.84 4.03 18.05
CA ILE A 64 -7.28 3.88 18.30
C ILE A 64 -7.51 2.50 18.90
N LYS A 65 -8.18 2.45 20.04
CA LYS A 65 -8.59 1.20 20.70
C LYS A 65 -9.92 0.70 20.17
N LYS A 66 -10.90 1.61 20.05
CA LYS A 66 -12.22 1.29 19.50
C LYS A 66 -12.95 2.50 18.96
N VAL A 67 -13.91 2.27 18.07
CA VAL A 67 -14.95 3.24 17.68
C VAL A 67 -16.14 3.09 18.62
N ILE A 68 -16.62 4.20 19.15
CA ILE A 68 -17.77 4.26 20.07
C ILE A 68 -19.02 4.46 19.24
N ILE A 69 -19.95 3.52 19.36
CA ILE A 69 -21.25 3.54 18.66
C ILE A 69 -22.37 3.46 19.69
N HIS A 70 -23.29 4.40 19.63
CA HIS A 70 -24.50 4.41 20.45
C HIS A 70 -25.72 4.57 19.53
N ASP A 71 -26.77 3.77 19.73
CA ASP A 71 -28.01 3.80 18.94
C ASP A 71 -27.77 3.80 17.41
N LYS A 72 -26.82 2.97 16.95
CA LYS A 72 -26.39 2.86 15.53
C LYS A 72 -25.78 4.14 14.95
N LYS A 73 -25.24 5.03 15.80
CA LYS A 73 -24.53 6.22 15.38
C LYS A 73 -23.12 6.23 15.98
N VAL A 74 -22.16 6.71 15.23
CA VAL A 74 -20.85 7.04 15.77
C VAL A 74 -21.01 8.19 16.75
N THR A 75 -20.41 8.07 17.95
CA THR A 75 -20.38 9.13 18.97
C THR A 75 -18.96 9.47 19.40
N GLY A 76 -17.95 8.72 18.97
CA GLY A 76 -16.58 9.01 19.29
C GLY A 76 -15.61 7.85 19.00
N ILE A 77 -14.38 8.05 19.46
CA ILE A 77 -13.34 7.03 19.47
C ILE A 77 -12.68 6.98 20.84
N GLU A 78 -12.26 5.78 21.26
CA GLU A 78 -11.40 5.59 22.44
C GLU A 78 -9.97 5.36 21.96
N LEU A 79 -9.02 6.09 22.49
CA LEU A 79 -7.59 5.94 22.27
C LEU A 79 -7.02 4.86 23.18
N SER A 80 -5.84 4.31 22.84
CA SER A 80 -5.18 3.27 23.64
C SER A 80 -4.71 3.77 25.02
N ASP A 81 -4.58 5.10 25.23
CA ASP A 81 -4.29 5.74 26.52
C ASP A 81 -5.55 5.94 27.40
N GLY A 82 -6.71 5.49 26.92
CA GLY A 82 -8.00 5.60 27.62
C GLY A 82 -8.76 6.91 27.39
N LYS A 83 -8.19 7.86 26.65
CA LYS A 83 -8.90 9.11 26.32
C LYS A 83 -9.98 8.86 25.28
N THR A 84 -11.06 9.61 25.38
CA THR A 84 -12.14 9.62 24.40
C THR A 84 -12.11 10.91 23.60
N VAL A 85 -12.32 10.81 22.29
CA VAL A 85 -12.56 11.93 21.39
C VAL A 85 -13.98 11.83 20.87
N GLU A 86 -14.83 12.79 21.20
CA GLU A 86 -16.21 12.86 20.72
C GLU A 86 -16.25 13.31 19.26
N THR A 87 -17.02 12.61 18.44
CA THR A 87 -17.23 12.95 17.03
C THR A 87 -18.44 12.20 16.48
N ASP A 88 -19.15 12.81 15.56
CA ASP A 88 -20.31 12.22 14.84
C ASP A 88 -19.89 11.56 13.52
N CYS A 89 -18.60 11.64 13.14
CA CYS A 89 -18.10 11.09 11.89
C CYS A 89 -16.70 10.48 12.07
N VAL A 90 -16.55 9.20 11.74
CA VAL A 90 -15.28 8.50 11.74
C VAL A 90 -15.00 7.93 10.35
N ILE A 91 -13.83 8.25 9.82
CA ILE A 91 -13.33 7.71 8.55
C ILE A 91 -12.13 6.80 8.85
N ILE A 92 -12.24 5.53 8.49
CA ILE A 92 -11.21 4.53 8.74
C ILE A 92 -10.45 4.25 7.45
N SER A 93 -9.13 4.46 7.46
CA SER A 93 -8.22 4.09 6.37
C SER A 93 -7.40 2.82 6.67
N TYR A 94 -7.59 2.23 7.84
CA TYR A 94 -6.99 0.96 8.22
C TYR A 94 -7.58 -0.19 7.39
N PRO A 95 -6.79 -1.26 7.06
CA PRO A 95 -7.30 -2.36 6.27
C PRO A 95 -8.60 -2.94 6.82
N ALA A 96 -9.62 -3.09 5.98
CA ALA A 96 -10.99 -3.36 6.39
C ALA A 96 -11.13 -4.57 7.31
N TYR A 97 -10.46 -5.70 6.99
CA TYR A 97 -10.47 -6.89 7.83
C TYR A 97 -9.96 -6.61 9.24
N HIS A 98 -8.83 -5.92 9.36
CA HIS A 98 -8.24 -5.61 10.66
C HIS A 98 -9.09 -4.59 11.42
N ALA A 99 -9.61 -3.56 10.72
CA ALA A 99 -10.47 -2.55 11.34
C ALA A 99 -11.71 -3.18 11.99
N ILE A 100 -12.43 -4.03 11.25
CA ILE A 100 -13.66 -4.67 11.73
C ILE A 100 -13.40 -5.58 12.93
N ASN A 101 -12.28 -6.32 12.92
CA ASN A 101 -11.97 -7.27 13.98
C ASN A 101 -11.31 -6.63 15.23
N GLN A 102 -10.76 -5.42 15.11
CA GLN A 102 -10.00 -4.79 16.20
C GLN A 102 -10.69 -3.57 16.82
N LEU A 103 -11.46 -2.82 16.02
CA LEU A 103 -11.98 -1.51 16.45
C LEU A 103 -13.46 -1.52 16.82
N PHE A 104 -14.15 -2.66 16.70
CA PHE A 104 -15.59 -2.74 16.92
C PHE A 104 -15.97 -3.89 17.85
N GLU A 105 -17.01 -3.67 18.65
CA GLU A 105 -17.61 -4.71 19.48
C GLU A 105 -18.43 -5.69 18.61
N SER A 106 -18.59 -6.91 19.11
CA SER A 106 -19.42 -7.93 18.44
C SER A 106 -20.88 -7.48 18.34
N GLY A 107 -21.55 -7.82 17.24
CA GLY A 107 -22.97 -7.53 17.05
C GLY A 107 -23.29 -6.15 16.43
N ILE A 108 -22.29 -5.32 16.16
CA ILE A 108 -22.48 -4.03 15.47
C ILE A 108 -22.84 -4.24 14.01
N PHE A 109 -22.21 -5.20 13.36
CA PHE A 109 -22.42 -5.52 11.94
C PHE A 109 -23.19 -6.82 11.81
N ASP A 110 -23.99 -6.95 10.73
CA ASP A 110 -24.66 -8.19 10.38
C ASP A 110 -23.68 -9.25 9.87
N ASP A 111 -24.14 -10.51 9.89
CA ASP A 111 -23.30 -11.66 9.53
C ASP A 111 -22.83 -11.62 8.07
N ASP A 112 -23.64 -11.11 7.16
CA ASP A 112 -23.28 -10.99 5.74
C ASP A 112 -22.15 -9.97 5.54
N PHE A 113 -22.20 -8.87 6.26
CA PHE A 113 -21.14 -7.87 6.26
C PHE A 113 -19.84 -8.44 6.84
N ILE A 114 -19.89 -9.11 7.99
CA ILE A 114 -18.75 -9.79 8.61
C ILE A 114 -18.16 -10.83 7.66
N LYS A 115 -19.01 -11.68 7.05
CA LYS A 115 -18.57 -12.69 6.08
C LYS A 115 -17.88 -12.07 4.86
N LYS A 116 -18.41 -10.97 4.35
CA LYS A 116 -17.79 -10.21 3.24
C LYS A 116 -16.43 -9.65 3.65
N THR A 117 -16.33 -9.05 4.83
CA THR A 117 -15.09 -8.47 5.35
C THR A 117 -14.03 -9.54 5.61
N ASN A 118 -14.42 -10.69 6.13
CA ASN A 118 -13.51 -11.81 6.39
C ASN A 118 -12.85 -12.37 5.11
N ARG A 119 -13.45 -12.18 3.94
CA ARG A 119 -12.81 -12.52 2.65
C ARG A 119 -11.66 -11.59 2.30
N LEU A 120 -11.58 -10.41 2.93
CA LEU A 120 -10.54 -9.41 2.71
C LEU A 120 -9.33 -9.60 3.64
N ASN A 121 -9.15 -10.79 4.22
CA ASN A 121 -8.06 -11.09 5.15
C ASN A 121 -6.73 -11.42 4.47
N LYS A 122 -6.72 -11.58 3.15
CA LYS A 122 -5.51 -11.87 2.37
C LYS A 122 -4.83 -10.57 1.99
N THR A 123 -3.62 -10.39 2.47
CA THR A 123 -2.75 -9.24 2.18
C THR A 123 -1.59 -9.68 1.31
N THR A 124 -0.91 -8.73 0.69
CA THR A 124 0.33 -8.99 -0.03
C THR A 124 1.53 -8.64 0.84
N SER A 125 2.61 -9.40 0.68
CA SER A 125 3.84 -9.24 1.43
C SER A 125 5.04 -9.24 0.49
N VAL A 126 6.09 -8.53 0.86
CA VAL A 126 7.29 -8.35 0.02
C VAL A 126 8.55 -8.38 0.88
N VAL A 127 9.60 -8.99 0.37
CA VAL A 127 10.97 -8.71 0.78
C VAL A 127 11.60 -7.85 -0.30
N GLU A 128 12.15 -6.72 0.09
CA GLU A 128 12.86 -5.81 -0.80
C GLU A 128 14.20 -5.40 -0.24
N VAL A 129 15.12 -5.02 -1.12
CA VAL A 129 16.44 -4.53 -0.74
C VAL A 129 16.72 -3.24 -1.49
N HIS A 130 17.10 -2.21 -0.74
CA HIS A 130 17.66 -1.00 -1.29
C HIS A 130 19.17 -1.16 -1.40
N PHE A 131 19.72 -0.93 -2.58
CA PHE A 131 21.17 -0.96 -2.82
C PHE A 131 21.62 0.43 -3.26
N ALA A 132 22.61 0.99 -2.56
CA ALA A 132 23.31 2.17 -3.01
C ALA A 132 24.59 1.73 -3.75
N LEU A 133 24.83 2.36 -4.89
CA LEU A 133 25.89 2.00 -5.81
C LEU A 133 26.72 3.23 -6.16
N SER A 134 28.03 3.05 -6.32
CA SER A 134 28.97 4.08 -6.80
C SER A 134 28.98 4.22 -8.32
N LYS A 135 28.35 3.30 -9.04
CA LYS A 135 28.23 3.29 -10.50
C LYS A 135 26.80 3.05 -10.94
N ARG A 136 26.42 3.62 -12.08
CA ARG A 136 25.17 3.32 -12.76
C ARG A 136 25.31 1.99 -13.51
N LEU A 137 24.47 1.02 -13.18
CA LEU A 137 24.52 -0.31 -13.79
C LEU A 137 23.72 -0.43 -15.08
N ASP A 138 22.65 0.37 -15.23
CA ASP A 138 21.71 0.30 -16.34
C ASP A 138 21.09 1.67 -16.60
N ASP A 139 20.71 1.93 -17.85
CA ASP A 139 20.03 3.18 -18.25
C ASP A 139 18.51 3.07 -18.17
N ARG A 140 17.98 1.87 -18.05
CA ARG A 140 16.54 1.61 -17.92
C ARG A 140 16.02 2.08 -16.56
N GLN A 141 14.73 2.35 -16.49
CA GLN A 141 14.05 2.70 -15.24
C GLN A 141 13.66 1.47 -14.42
N VAL A 142 13.31 0.39 -15.10
CA VAL A 142 12.92 -0.86 -14.48
C VAL A 142 13.29 -2.06 -15.34
N VAL A 143 13.66 -3.15 -14.69
CA VAL A 143 13.90 -4.45 -15.30
C VAL A 143 13.11 -5.50 -14.54
N PHE A 144 12.38 -6.33 -15.27
CA PHE A 144 11.69 -7.50 -14.74
C PHE A 144 12.40 -8.76 -15.22
N PRO A 145 13.23 -9.40 -14.41
CA PRO A 145 13.83 -10.69 -14.77
C PRO A 145 12.72 -11.72 -15.03
N VAL A 146 12.79 -12.38 -16.18
CA VAL A 146 11.81 -13.38 -16.61
C VAL A 146 12.41 -14.77 -16.46
N GLY A 147 11.72 -15.64 -15.75
CA GLY A 147 12.13 -17.04 -15.53
C GLY A 147 11.80 -17.49 -14.11
N GLU A 148 11.53 -18.79 -13.94
CA GLU A 148 11.16 -19.37 -12.65
C GLU A 148 12.30 -19.33 -11.64
N ASN A 149 13.54 -19.30 -12.10
CA ASN A 149 14.75 -19.37 -11.27
C ASN A 149 15.13 -18.04 -10.60
N TYR A 150 14.57 -16.90 -11.07
CA TYR A 150 14.86 -15.60 -10.46
C TYR A 150 14.00 -15.36 -9.22
N VAL A 151 14.66 -15.06 -8.11
CA VAL A 151 14.01 -14.56 -6.90
C VAL A 151 13.67 -13.08 -7.09
N SER A 152 14.57 -12.30 -7.68
CA SER A 152 14.33 -10.89 -8.03
C SER A 152 13.21 -10.78 -9.05
N LYS A 153 12.06 -10.25 -8.65
CA LYS A 153 10.89 -10.08 -9.54
C LYS A 153 10.79 -8.68 -10.14
N GLY A 154 11.59 -7.74 -9.68
CA GLY A 154 11.74 -6.40 -10.25
C GLY A 154 12.95 -5.69 -9.70
N ILE A 155 13.64 -5.00 -10.59
CA ILE A 155 14.81 -4.16 -10.32
C ILE A 155 14.42 -2.75 -10.76
N PHE A 156 14.23 -1.85 -9.79
CA PHE A 156 13.83 -0.47 -10.02
C PHE A 156 15.04 0.44 -9.85
N PHE A 157 15.43 1.14 -10.90
CA PHE A 157 16.54 2.08 -10.90
C PHE A 157 16.02 3.46 -10.50
N ILE A 158 15.81 3.67 -9.21
CA ILE A 158 15.11 4.85 -8.67
C ILE A 158 15.83 6.14 -9.04
N SER A 159 17.17 6.19 -8.97
CA SER A 159 17.95 7.35 -9.36
C SER A 159 17.97 7.63 -10.87
N ASN A 160 17.56 6.65 -11.73
CA ASN A 160 17.31 6.91 -13.14
C ASN A 160 15.95 7.59 -13.37
N ILE A 161 14.98 7.35 -12.47
CA ILE A 161 13.67 8.00 -12.49
C ILE A 161 13.77 9.40 -11.91
N THR A 162 14.39 9.52 -10.74
CA THR A 162 14.53 10.77 -9.98
C THR A 162 15.95 10.89 -9.44
N PRO A 163 16.87 11.56 -10.16
CA PRO A 163 18.29 11.64 -9.77
C PRO A 163 18.54 12.24 -8.39
N SER A 164 17.66 13.11 -7.90
CA SER A 164 17.79 13.80 -6.61
C SER A 164 17.59 12.92 -5.38
N VAL A 165 17.15 11.67 -5.53
CA VAL A 165 17.01 10.71 -4.40
C VAL A 165 18.35 10.14 -3.94
N SER A 166 19.44 10.38 -4.69
CA SER A 166 20.78 9.90 -4.37
C SER A 166 21.76 11.06 -4.32
N PRO A 167 22.84 11.00 -3.53
CA PRO A 167 23.96 11.91 -3.64
C PRO A 167 24.54 11.93 -5.05
N LYS A 168 25.16 13.05 -5.42
CA LYS A 168 25.77 13.18 -6.76
C LYS A 168 26.84 12.10 -6.98
N GLY A 169 26.69 11.32 -8.03
CA GLY A 169 27.60 10.23 -8.40
C GLY A 169 27.26 8.90 -7.73
N GLU A 170 26.21 8.84 -6.91
CA GLU A 170 25.67 7.61 -6.36
C GLU A 170 24.33 7.25 -7.00
N HIS A 171 23.98 5.96 -6.93
CA HIS A 171 22.79 5.42 -7.57
C HIS A 171 22.02 4.54 -6.59
N LEU A 172 20.69 4.69 -6.60
CA LEU A 172 19.80 3.88 -5.81
C LEU A 172 19.01 2.91 -6.71
N ILE A 173 19.09 1.63 -6.37
CA ILE A 173 18.20 0.62 -6.93
C ILE A 173 17.40 -0.06 -5.82
N ILE A 174 16.17 -0.46 -6.14
CA ILE A 174 15.32 -1.26 -5.25
C ILE A 174 15.00 -2.56 -5.97
N VAL A 175 15.26 -3.67 -5.30
CA VAL A 175 14.96 -5.01 -5.80
C VAL A 175 13.98 -5.68 -4.87
N GLY A 176 12.92 -6.27 -5.40
CA GLY A 176 11.88 -6.86 -4.57
C GLY A 176 11.34 -8.18 -5.11
N THR A 177 10.77 -8.96 -4.19
CA THR A 177 10.05 -10.19 -4.49
C THR A 177 8.83 -10.34 -3.59
N PRO A 178 7.67 -10.73 -4.13
CA PRO A 178 6.54 -11.19 -3.31
C PRO A 178 6.92 -12.42 -2.50
N VAL A 179 6.46 -12.46 -1.27
CA VAL A 179 6.65 -13.59 -0.35
C VAL A 179 5.36 -13.89 0.38
N LYS A 180 5.28 -15.01 1.08
CA LYS A 180 4.16 -15.28 1.99
C LYS A 180 4.31 -14.42 3.26
N PRO A 181 3.19 -14.01 3.89
CA PRO A 181 3.25 -13.16 5.10
C PRO A 181 4.15 -13.71 6.22
N GLU A 182 4.15 -15.02 6.43
CA GLU A 182 4.98 -15.69 7.43
C GLU A 182 6.49 -15.62 7.13
N GLU A 183 6.88 -15.53 5.86
CA GLU A 183 8.29 -15.42 5.47
C GLU A 183 8.88 -14.05 5.83
N THR A 184 8.06 -13.03 6.02
CA THR A 184 8.53 -11.69 6.42
C THR A 184 8.98 -11.61 7.88
N GLU A 185 8.64 -12.61 8.69
CA GLU A 185 8.99 -12.72 10.10
C GLU A 185 10.10 -13.77 10.35
N ASP A 186 10.59 -14.41 9.27
CA ASP A 186 11.67 -15.41 9.33
C ASP A 186 13.03 -14.79 8.90
N PRO A 187 13.93 -14.47 9.85
CA PRO A 187 15.22 -13.86 9.53
C PRO A 187 16.13 -14.75 8.67
N VAL A 188 16.00 -16.08 8.77
CA VAL A 188 16.80 -17.01 7.96
C VAL A 188 16.34 -16.96 6.53
N ARG A 189 15.03 -17.03 6.32
CA ARG A 189 14.42 -16.94 5.00
C ARG A 189 14.69 -15.59 4.32
N ILE A 190 14.58 -14.49 5.05
CA ILE A 190 14.92 -13.15 4.54
C ILE A 190 16.38 -13.11 4.07
N LYS A 191 17.31 -13.63 4.89
CA LYS A 191 18.72 -13.67 4.53
C LYS A 191 18.99 -14.49 3.27
N GLU A 192 18.32 -15.64 3.10
CA GLU A 192 18.41 -16.47 1.89
C GLU A 192 17.96 -15.71 0.65
N ILE A 193 16.79 -15.05 0.73
CA ILE A 193 16.22 -14.23 -0.35
C ILE A 193 17.19 -13.10 -0.73
N VAL A 194 17.69 -12.35 0.25
CA VAL A 194 18.64 -11.24 0.02
C VAL A 194 19.93 -11.74 -0.61
N SER A 195 20.48 -12.85 -0.13
CA SER A 195 21.70 -13.45 -0.68
C SER A 195 21.49 -13.87 -2.14
N LYS A 196 20.34 -14.45 -2.46
CA LYS A 196 20.00 -14.84 -3.82
C LYS A 196 19.81 -13.63 -4.73
N MET A 197 19.16 -12.56 -4.26
CA MET A 197 19.03 -11.30 -5.01
C MET A 197 20.41 -10.71 -5.36
N LYS A 198 21.34 -10.69 -4.42
CA LYS A 198 22.71 -10.21 -4.66
C LYS A 198 23.43 -11.06 -5.71
N GLN A 199 23.35 -12.38 -5.59
CA GLN A 199 23.92 -13.30 -6.60
C GLN A 199 23.34 -13.00 -7.99
N GLU A 200 22.02 -12.87 -8.11
CA GLU A 200 21.36 -12.59 -9.39
C GLU A 200 21.79 -11.23 -9.97
N LEU A 201 21.95 -10.21 -9.12
CA LEU A 201 22.44 -8.90 -9.55
C LEU A 201 23.88 -8.98 -10.05
N SER A 202 24.77 -9.73 -9.39
CA SER A 202 26.15 -9.94 -9.84
C SER A 202 26.21 -10.71 -11.17
N GLU A 203 25.30 -11.66 -11.39
CA GLU A 203 25.19 -12.40 -12.65
C GLU A 203 24.67 -11.53 -13.81
N ILE A 204 23.70 -10.62 -13.52
CA ILE A 204 23.11 -9.73 -14.54
C ILE A 204 24.01 -8.51 -14.81
N TYR A 205 24.64 -7.97 -13.79
CA TYR A 205 25.46 -6.76 -13.83
C TYR A 205 26.85 -7.02 -13.27
N PRO A 206 27.86 -7.28 -14.12
CA PRO A 206 29.21 -7.62 -13.66
C PRO A 206 29.87 -6.59 -12.74
N ASP A 207 29.48 -5.32 -12.86
CA ASP A 207 29.99 -4.23 -12.01
C ASP A 207 29.27 -4.10 -10.66
N PHE A 208 28.26 -4.93 -10.36
CA PHE A 208 27.42 -4.78 -9.16
C PHE A 208 28.24 -4.86 -7.88
N ASP A 209 29.03 -5.94 -7.69
CA ASP A 209 29.78 -6.14 -6.45
C ASP A 209 30.80 -5.04 -6.19
N ASP A 210 31.52 -4.60 -7.24
CA ASP A 210 32.51 -3.53 -7.15
C ASP A 210 31.89 -2.15 -6.93
N SER A 211 30.63 -1.96 -7.28
CA SER A 211 29.92 -0.70 -7.13
C SER A 211 29.11 -0.59 -5.84
N LEU A 212 28.91 -1.69 -5.13
CA LEU A 212 28.05 -1.73 -3.95
C LEU A 212 28.64 -0.91 -2.79
N LEU A 213 27.93 0.12 -2.37
CA LEU A 213 28.28 0.95 -1.21
C LEU A 213 27.64 0.42 0.07
N TRP A 214 26.35 0.18 0.03
CA TRP A 214 25.59 -0.43 1.13
C TRP A 214 24.31 -1.08 0.62
N ASP A 215 23.75 -1.95 1.44
CA ASP A 215 22.43 -2.52 1.23
C ASP A 215 21.56 -2.42 2.48
N ARG A 216 20.24 -2.31 2.28
CA ARG A 216 19.25 -2.26 3.34
C ARG A 216 18.08 -3.19 3.00
N PRO A 217 18.08 -4.42 3.54
CA PRO A 217 16.95 -5.32 3.43
C PRO A 217 15.75 -4.83 4.26
N MET A 218 14.55 -5.01 3.72
CA MET A 218 13.29 -4.74 4.39
C MET A 218 12.31 -5.86 4.07
N ALA A 219 11.46 -6.19 5.05
CA ALA A 219 10.40 -7.17 4.89
C ALA A 219 9.07 -6.54 5.35
N TRP A 220 8.10 -6.53 4.47
CA TRP A 220 6.80 -5.90 4.70
C TRP A 220 5.71 -6.96 4.66
N LYS A 221 5.08 -7.21 5.80
CA LYS A 221 4.00 -8.18 5.94
C LYS A 221 2.70 -7.70 5.26
N LEU A 222 2.53 -6.38 5.14
CA LEU A 222 1.36 -5.76 4.56
C LEU A 222 1.79 -4.65 3.61
N VAL A 223 1.80 -4.95 2.31
CA VAL A 223 2.08 -3.99 1.24
C VAL A 223 0.78 -3.48 0.64
N GLU A 224 -0.12 -4.39 0.27
CA GLU A 224 -1.50 -4.08 -0.09
C GLU A 224 -2.46 -4.73 0.90
N ALA A 225 -3.49 -3.99 1.29
CA ALA A 225 -4.45 -4.44 2.28
C ALA A 225 -5.33 -5.61 1.80
N VAL A 226 -5.39 -5.81 0.49
CA VAL A 226 -6.17 -6.90 -0.14
C VAL A 226 -5.50 -7.34 -1.44
N VAL A 227 -5.26 -8.64 -1.58
CA VAL A 227 -4.85 -9.26 -2.85
C VAL A 227 -5.89 -9.02 -3.94
N LYS A 228 -5.43 -8.84 -5.16
CA LYS A 228 -6.30 -8.60 -6.33
C LYS A 228 -6.73 -9.90 -7.01
N GLU A 229 -7.10 -10.93 -6.22
CA GLU A 229 -7.54 -12.21 -6.77
C GLU A 229 -8.96 -12.14 -7.38
N PRO A 230 -9.35 -13.10 -8.23
CA PRO A 230 -10.71 -13.18 -8.75
C PRO A 230 -11.74 -13.17 -7.63
N GLY A 231 -12.73 -12.26 -7.73
CA GLY A 231 -13.76 -12.10 -6.72
C GLY A 231 -13.44 -11.16 -5.56
N LEU A 232 -12.21 -10.63 -5.44
CA LEU A 232 -11.82 -9.63 -4.43
C LEU A 232 -11.45 -8.26 -5.03
N VAL A 233 -12.05 -7.90 -6.14
CA VAL A 233 -11.79 -6.64 -6.85
C VAL A 233 -13.06 -5.78 -6.96
N TRP A 234 -12.90 -4.46 -7.08
CA TRP A 234 -13.97 -3.49 -7.29
C TRP A 234 -15.14 -3.64 -6.29
N LYS A 235 -16.36 -3.90 -6.76
CA LYS A 235 -17.59 -3.96 -5.96
C LYS A 235 -17.57 -5.05 -4.87
N ASN A 236 -16.67 -6.01 -4.97
CA ASN A 236 -16.56 -7.09 -4.00
C ASN A 236 -15.68 -6.73 -2.81
N LYS A 237 -14.99 -5.59 -2.86
CA LYS A 237 -14.28 -5.02 -1.72
C LYS A 237 -15.24 -4.36 -0.73
N MET A 238 -14.72 -3.83 0.36
CA MET A 238 -15.48 -3.13 1.40
C MET A 238 -16.25 -1.94 0.83
N PRO A 239 -17.53 -1.73 1.14
CA PRO A 239 -18.23 -0.50 0.80
C PRO A 239 -17.69 0.68 1.64
N HIS A 240 -17.89 1.91 1.13
CA HIS A 240 -17.44 3.13 1.83
C HIS A 240 -18.28 3.49 3.05
N SER A 241 -19.47 2.95 3.18
CA SER A 241 -20.35 3.15 4.33
C SER A 241 -21.14 1.88 4.61
N VAL A 242 -21.65 1.75 5.82
CA VAL A 242 -22.52 0.65 6.25
C VAL A 242 -23.91 1.18 6.57
N SER A 243 -24.94 0.42 6.17
CA SER A 243 -26.32 0.88 6.27
C SER A 243 -26.86 0.95 7.71
N ASN A 244 -26.24 0.21 8.62
CA ASN A 244 -26.71 0.07 10.02
C ASN A 244 -25.89 0.90 11.02
N VAL A 245 -24.88 1.68 10.56
CA VAL A 245 -24.11 2.57 11.42
C VAL A 245 -23.94 3.92 10.72
N ASP A 246 -24.60 4.94 11.25
CA ASP A 246 -24.49 6.32 10.77
C ASP A 246 -23.19 6.97 11.23
N GLY A 247 -22.59 7.79 10.38
CA GLY A 247 -21.31 8.45 10.67
C GLY A 247 -20.06 7.62 10.51
N LEU A 248 -20.15 6.33 10.06
CA LEU A 248 -19.01 5.46 9.86
C LEU A 248 -18.68 5.28 8.38
N PHE A 249 -17.43 5.61 8.01
CA PHE A 249 -16.95 5.50 6.64
C PHE A 249 -15.63 4.76 6.57
N PHE A 250 -15.38 4.10 5.43
CA PHE A 250 -14.16 3.36 5.13
C PHE A 250 -13.54 3.85 3.83
N VAL A 251 -12.23 4.04 3.84
CA VAL A 251 -11.41 4.37 2.67
C VAL A 251 -10.16 3.48 2.66
N GLY A 252 -9.39 3.52 1.59
CA GLY A 252 -8.19 2.72 1.45
C GLY A 252 -8.33 1.66 0.35
N ASP A 253 -7.25 0.95 0.07
CA ASP A 253 -7.19 -0.03 -1.03
C ASP A 253 -8.04 -1.30 -0.79
N SER A 254 -8.44 -1.58 0.46
CA SER A 254 -9.40 -2.64 0.81
C SER A 254 -10.86 -2.28 0.53
N THR A 255 -11.16 -1.02 0.20
CA THR A 255 -12.51 -0.54 -0.11
C THR A 255 -12.74 -0.45 -1.62
N ILE A 256 -13.99 -0.25 -2.04
CA ILE A 256 -14.37 -0.12 -3.45
C ILE A 256 -13.52 0.95 -4.12
N SER A 257 -12.66 0.53 -5.06
CA SER A 257 -11.74 1.39 -5.79
C SER A 257 -11.13 0.64 -6.96
N TYR A 258 -10.61 1.36 -7.93
CA TYR A 258 -9.78 0.81 -8.98
C TYR A 258 -8.31 1.08 -8.71
N GLY A 259 -7.43 0.33 -9.38
CA GLY A 259 -5.99 0.49 -9.27
C GLY A 259 -5.37 -0.40 -8.20
N ILE A 260 -4.11 -0.14 -7.92
CA ILE A 260 -3.27 -0.88 -6.98
C ILE A 260 -2.62 0.09 -6.00
N GLY A 261 -2.29 -0.39 -4.79
CA GLY A 261 -1.55 0.36 -3.78
C GLY A 261 -2.12 1.76 -3.54
N THR A 262 -1.27 2.76 -3.58
CA THR A 262 -1.58 4.17 -3.31
C THR A 262 -2.63 4.76 -4.27
N ASP A 263 -2.61 4.37 -5.57
CA ASP A 263 -3.64 4.81 -6.54
C ASP A 263 -5.03 4.30 -6.14
N SER A 264 -5.12 3.04 -5.72
CA SER A 264 -6.37 2.45 -5.22
C SER A 264 -6.87 3.15 -3.96
N ALA A 265 -5.98 3.46 -3.02
CA ALA A 265 -6.31 4.16 -1.78
C ALA A 265 -6.82 5.58 -2.05
N ALA A 266 -6.12 6.34 -2.90
CA ALA A 266 -6.52 7.69 -3.27
C ALA A 266 -7.87 7.70 -4.01
N HIS A 267 -8.07 6.78 -4.96
CA HIS A 267 -9.34 6.65 -5.69
C HIS A 267 -10.50 6.29 -4.74
N SER A 268 -10.25 5.45 -3.74
CA SER A 268 -11.23 5.15 -2.69
C SER A 268 -11.69 6.39 -1.95
N ALA A 269 -10.77 7.26 -1.55
CA ALA A 269 -11.10 8.51 -0.86
C ALA A 269 -11.95 9.45 -1.73
N VAL A 270 -11.65 9.53 -3.04
CA VAL A 270 -12.45 10.30 -4.00
C VAL A 270 -13.88 9.77 -4.09
N LEU A 271 -14.05 8.44 -4.12
CA LEU A 271 -15.38 7.81 -4.17
C LEU A 271 -16.17 7.96 -2.86
N ALA A 272 -15.50 7.95 -1.71
CA ALA A 272 -16.13 8.13 -0.40
C ALA A 272 -16.55 9.58 -0.14
N HIS A 273 -15.82 10.56 -0.69
CA HIS A 273 -16.02 12.00 -0.42
C HIS A 273 -17.47 12.48 -0.55
N PRO A 274 -18.25 12.16 -1.62
CA PRO A 274 -19.65 12.61 -1.73
C PRO A 274 -20.54 12.07 -0.61
N LEU A 275 -20.30 10.84 -0.13
CA LEU A 275 -21.06 10.22 0.95
C LEU A 275 -20.78 10.92 2.28
N ILE A 276 -19.50 11.13 2.57
CA ILE A 276 -19.04 11.84 3.78
C ILE A 276 -19.60 13.27 3.78
N LYS A 277 -19.49 14.00 2.67
CA LYS A 277 -20.00 15.36 2.54
C LYS A 277 -21.52 15.45 2.73
N LYS A 278 -22.26 14.44 2.26
CA LYS A 278 -23.70 14.37 2.45
C LYS A 278 -24.02 14.18 3.94
N HIS A 279 -23.35 13.28 4.63
CA HIS A 279 -23.51 13.05 6.06
C HIS A 279 -23.23 14.32 6.89
N LEU A 280 -22.08 14.94 6.67
CA LEU A 280 -21.70 16.18 7.40
C LEU A 280 -22.66 17.36 7.18
N LYS A 281 -23.43 17.38 6.09
CA LYS A 281 -24.47 18.40 5.87
C LYS A 281 -25.79 18.08 6.56
N SER A 282 -25.97 16.86 7.06
CA SER A 282 -27.16 16.42 7.77
C SER A 282 -27.03 16.51 9.31
N LEU A 283 -25.83 16.78 9.80
CA LEU A 283 -25.57 17.14 11.20
C LEU A 283 -25.96 18.59 11.50
#